data_f0ad1cf8f617b2513975a9cb7aaaf354
#
_entry.id   f0ad1cf8f617b2513975a9cb7aaaf354
#
_cell.length_a   1.000
_cell.length_b   1.000
_cell.length_c   1.000
_cell.angle_alpha   90.00
_cell.angle_beta   90.00
_cell.angle_gamma   90.00
#
_symmetry.space_group_name_H-M   'P 1'
#
loop_
_entity.id
_entity.type
_entity.pdbx_description
1 polymer ?
#
loop_
_entity_poly.entity_id
_entity_poly.type
_entity_poly.pdbx_seq_one_letter_code
_entity_poly.pdbx_strand_id
1 'polypeptide(L)'
;GSAVDTGVEKFRELAVKLIESDAVSLAVTGSEGEKELCNRVAEGLPVRNYAGQFDLQGLITLIGESSVFVANSTGPLHIAAALGKYCIGFYPKVEAISARRWGPYTTKKQVFEPKMECSNCTVEQCIRLQCMNSIDMDAVKEAILSVITKN
;
A
#
# COMPACT_ATOMS: atom_id res chain seq x y z
N GLY A 1 4.48 12.43 -8.16
CA GLY A 1 3.47 12.38 -7.10
C GLY A 1 4.03 12.91 -5.79
N SER A 2 3.17 13.43 -4.93
CA SER A 2 3.56 13.99 -3.63
C SER A 2 3.73 12.93 -2.53
N ALA A 3 3.50 11.66 -2.84
CA ALA A 3 3.65 10.58 -1.88
C ALA A 3 5.13 10.23 -1.64
N VAL A 4 5.51 10.09 -0.38
CA VAL A 4 6.78 9.45 -0.03
C VAL A 4 6.57 7.95 -0.17
N ASP A 5 7.40 7.31 -1.00
CA ASP A 5 7.29 5.89 -1.28
C ASP A 5 7.83 5.06 -0.11
N THR A 6 7.09 4.03 0.26
CA THR A 6 7.55 3.02 1.23
C THR A 6 8.65 2.13 0.65
N GLY A 7 8.75 2.08 -0.67
CA GLY A 7 9.79 1.35 -1.40
C GLY A 7 9.43 -0.09 -1.73
N VAL A 8 10.03 -0.56 -2.82
CA VAL A 8 9.81 -1.91 -3.38
C VAL A 8 10.09 -3.00 -2.35
N GLU A 9 11.16 -2.86 -1.58
CA GLU A 9 11.60 -3.88 -0.62
C GLU A 9 10.56 -4.12 0.48
N LYS A 10 9.88 -3.06 0.93
CA LYS A 10 8.82 -3.18 1.94
C LYS A 10 7.55 -3.80 1.38
N PHE A 11 7.17 -3.46 0.14
CA PHE A 11 6.06 -4.14 -0.53
C PHE A 11 6.37 -5.61 -0.79
N ARG A 12 7.61 -5.95 -1.17
CA ARG A 12 8.04 -7.33 -1.33
C ARG A 12 8.03 -8.08 0.01
N GLU A 13 8.56 -7.48 1.08
CA GLU A 13 8.49 -8.05 2.43
C GLU A 13 7.05 -8.40 2.82
N LEU A 14 6.12 -7.47 2.60
CA LEU A 14 4.70 -7.71 2.87
C LEU A 14 4.14 -8.85 2.00
N ALA A 15 4.46 -8.86 0.71
CA ALA A 15 4.01 -9.91 -0.21
C ALA A 15 4.48 -11.30 0.23
N VAL A 16 5.75 -11.46 0.60
CA VAL A 16 6.30 -12.72 1.12
C VAL A 16 5.53 -13.17 2.37
N LYS A 17 5.38 -12.28 3.35
CA LYS A 17 4.68 -12.57 4.61
C LYS A 17 3.21 -12.97 4.39
N LEU A 18 2.54 -12.38 3.42
CA LEU A 18 1.16 -12.72 3.08
C LEU A 18 1.05 -14.07 2.37
N ILE A 19 1.95 -14.37 1.45
CA ILE A 19 2.00 -15.66 0.76
C ILE A 19 2.30 -16.80 1.76
N GLU A 20 3.23 -16.59 2.68
CA GLU A 20 3.55 -17.56 3.73
C GLU A 20 2.38 -17.89 4.65
N SER A 21 1.41 -16.99 4.77
CA SER A 21 0.21 -17.23 5.58
C SER A 21 -0.79 -18.21 4.93
N ASP A 22 -0.67 -18.47 3.61
CA ASP A 22 -1.58 -19.26 2.80
C ASP A 22 -3.08 -18.87 2.92
N ALA A 23 -3.34 -17.67 3.37
CA ALA A 23 -4.68 -17.18 3.65
C ALA A 23 -5.23 -16.24 2.57
N VAL A 24 -4.39 -15.81 1.60
CA VAL A 24 -4.75 -14.77 0.65
C VAL A 24 -4.34 -15.11 -0.79
N SER A 25 -5.15 -14.65 -1.73
CA SER A 25 -4.74 -14.52 -3.14
C SER A 25 -4.24 -13.10 -3.35
N LEU A 26 -3.01 -12.94 -3.80
CA LEU A 26 -2.33 -11.66 -3.91
C LEU A 26 -2.16 -11.23 -5.37
N ALA A 27 -2.44 -9.96 -5.65
CA ALA A 27 -2.14 -9.33 -6.91
C ALA A 27 -1.32 -8.05 -6.69
N VAL A 28 -0.42 -7.77 -7.62
CA VAL A 28 0.34 -6.52 -7.68
C VAL A 28 -0.13 -5.73 -8.89
N THR A 29 -0.34 -4.44 -8.74
CA THR A 29 -0.72 -3.53 -9.84
C THR A 29 0.06 -2.23 -9.78
N GLY A 30 0.17 -1.57 -10.92
CA GLY A 30 0.84 -0.30 -11.09
C GLY A 30 0.66 0.21 -12.51
N SER A 31 1.09 1.43 -12.76
CA SER A 31 1.14 2.01 -14.11
C SER A 31 2.20 1.32 -14.98
N GLU A 32 2.18 1.61 -16.26
CA GLU A 32 3.23 1.16 -17.20
C GLU A 32 4.63 1.56 -16.73
N GLY A 33 4.77 2.79 -16.22
CA GLY A 33 6.06 3.28 -15.68
C GLY A 33 6.53 2.58 -14.41
N GLU A 34 5.65 1.83 -13.72
CA GLU A 34 5.95 1.11 -12.50
C GLU A 34 6.17 -0.39 -12.72
N LYS A 35 6.12 -0.87 -13.96
CA LYS A 35 6.28 -2.29 -14.30
C LYS A 35 7.51 -2.93 -13.68
N GLU A 36 8.66 -2.27 -13.78
CA GLU A 36 9.91 -2.79 -13.24
C GLU A 36 9.84 -2.94 -11.71
N LEU A 37 9.27 -1.96 -11.03
CA LEU A 37 9.09 -2.01 -9.57
C LEU A 37 8.14 -3.14 -9.17
N CYS A 38 7.03 -3.29 -9.90
CA CYS A 38 6.05 -4.36 -9.66
C CYS A 38 6.63 -5.74 -9.96
N ASN A 39 7.47 -5.88 -11.00
CA ASN A 39 8.19 -7.13 -11.29
C ASN A 39 9.10 -7.51 -10.12
N ARG A 40 9.84 -6.56 -9.55
CA ARG A 40 10.69 -6.81 -8.39
C ARG A 40 9.91 -7.23 -7.15
N VAL A 41 8.73 -6.66 -6.92
CA VAL A 41 7.83 -7.11 -5.84
C VAL A 41 7.37 -8.55 -6.06
N ALA A 42 6.99 -8.89 -7.28
CA ALA A 42 6.40 -10.18 -7.64
C ALA A 42 7.40 -11.32 -7.89
N GLU A 43 8.69 -11.00 -8.10
CA GLU A 43 9.72 -11.94 -8.53
C GLU A 43 9.81 -13.19 -7.64
N GLY A 44 9.63 -14.36 -8.25
CA GLY A 44 9.67 -15.65 -7.56
C GLY A 44 8.51 -15.94 -6.59
N LEU A 45 7.48 -15.09 -6.58
CA LEU A 45 6.28 -15.29 -5.75
C LEU A 45 5.08 -15.74 -6.60
N PRO A 46 4.18 -16.55 -6.05
CA PRO A 46 2.96 -16.99 -6.73
C PRO A 46 1.90 -15.86 -6.70
N VAL A 47 2.23 -14.69 -7.21
CA VAL A 47 1.36 -13.52 -7.26
C VAL A 47 1.04 -13.14 -8.69
N ARG A 48 -0.14 -12.57 -8.92
CA ARG A 48 -0.52 -12.04 -10.23
C ARG A 48 -0.01 -10.61 -10.35
N ASN A 49 0.80 -10.34 -11.37
CA ASN A 49 1.28 -9.00 -11.65
C ASN A 49 0.52 -8.40 -12.83
N TYR A 50 -0.25 -7.37 -12.57
CA TYR A 50 -1.08 -6.65 -13.53
C TYR A 50 -0.54 -5.26 -13.91
N ALA A 51 0.70 -4.94 -13.54
CA ALA A 51 1.28 -3.63 -13.83
C ALA A 51 1.28 -3.30 -15.32
N GLY A 52 0.76 -2.14 -15.68
CA GLY A 52 0.65 -1.67 -17.04
C GLY A 52 -0.34 -2.43 -17.94
N GLN A 53 -1.19 -3.31 -17.37
CA GLN A 53 -2.14 -4.10 -18.16
C GLN A 53 -3.53 -3.46 -18.25
N PHE A 54 -3.83 -2.49 -17.42
CA PHE A 54 -5.15 -1.90 -17.32
C PHE A 54 -5.12 -0.38 -17.55
N ASP A 55 -6.15 0.13 -18.20
CA ASP A 55 -6.54 1.53 -18.12
C ASP A 55 -7.24 1.82 -16.77
N LEU A 56 -7.73 3.04 -16.60
CA LEU A 56 -8.41 3.44 -15.35
C LEU A 56 -9.64 2.57 -15.06
N GLN A 57 -10.41 2.23 -16.09
CA GLN A 57 -11.63 1.41 -15.92
C GLN A 57 -11.28 -0.01 -15.48
N GLY A 58 -10.24 -0.60 -16.08
CA GLY A 58 -9.74 -1.92 -15.69
C GLY A 58 -9.18 -1.93 -14.27
N LEU A 59 -8.47 -0.88 -13.87
CA LEU A 59 -7.98 -0.72 -12.50
C LEU A 59 -9.14 -0.61 -11.49
N ILE A 60 -10.18 0.16 -11.79
CA ILE A 60 -11.39 0.27 -10.95
C ILE A 60 -12.03 -1.10 -10.78
N THR A 61 -12.13 -1.88 -11.85
CA THR A 61 -12.69 -3.24 -11.81
C THR A 61 -11.83 -4.15 -10.93
N LEU A 62 -10.51 -4.17 -11.12
CA LEU A 62 -9.59 -4.96 -10.32
C LEU A 62 -9.69 -4.63 -8.82
N ILE A 63 -9.71 -3.34 -8.49
CA ILE A 63 -9.90 -2.88 -7.09
C ILE A 63 -11.26 -3.32 -6.57
N GLY A 64 -12.30 -3.25 -7.41
CA GLY A 64 -13.64 -3.71 -7.08
C GLY A 64 -13.73 -5.19 -6.69
N GLU A 65 -12.90 -6.05 -7.25
CA GLU A 65 -12.84 -7.48 -6.94
C GLU A 65 -11.98 -7.79 -5.69
N SER A 66 -11.20 -6.82 -5.18
CA SER A 66 -10.38 -7.03 -4.00
C SER A 66 -11.16 -6.90 -2.70
N SER A 67 -10.74 -7.59 -1.64
CA SER A 67 -11.24 -7.40 -0.28
C SER A 67 -10.49 -6.29 0.44
N VAL A 68 -9.18 -6.22 0.23
CA VAL A 68 -8.27 -5.24 0.83
C VAL A 68 -7.40 -4.63 -0.28
N PHE A 69 -7.21 -3.34 -0.23
CA PHE A 69 -6.31 -2.61 -1.10
C PHE A 69 -5.20 -1.93 -0.29
N VAL A 70 -3.96 -2.17 -0.67
CA VAL A 70 -2.77 -1.67 0.04
C VAL A 70 -1.98 -0.75 -0.88
N ALA A 71 -1.71 0.47 -0.45
CA ALA A 71 -0.91 1.41 -1.24
C ALA A 71 -0.28 2.52 -0.39
N ASN A 72 0.69 3.23 -0.96
CA ASN A 72 1.07 4.55 -0.50
C ASN A 72 -0.08 5.55 -0.69
N SER A 73 0.10 6.80 -0.25
CA SER A 73 -0.84 7.90 -0.47
C SER A 73 -1.01 8.19 -1.97
N THR A 74 -1.92 7.48 -2.64
CA THR A 74 -2.10 7.53 -4.10
C THR A 74 -3.58 7.56 -4.49
N GLY A 75 -3.87 7.98 -5.73
CA GLY A 75 -5.23 7.99 -6.28
C GLY A 75 -5.96 6.66 -6.18
N PRO A 76 -5.36 5.52 -6.52
CA PRO A 76 -5.97 4.19 -6.38
C PRO A 76 -6.47 3.86 -4.97
N LEU A 77 -5.81 4.35 -3.92
CA LEU A 77 -6.28 4.16 -2.54
C LEU A 77 -7.62 4.86 -2.28
N HIS A 78 -7.83 6.04 -2.89
CA HIS A 78 -9.10 6.76 -2.82
C HIS A 78 -10.20 6.07 -3.66
N ILE A 79 -9.84 5.48 -4.78
CA ILE A 79 -10.77 4.64 -5.57
C ILE A 79 -11.23 3.45 -4.72
N ALA A 80 -10.32 2.75 -4.05
CA ALA A 80 -10.66 1.65 -3.15
C ALA A 80 -11.61 2.09 -2.04
N ALA A 81 -11.37 3.25 -1.44
CA ALA A 81 -12.25 3.82 -0.42
C ALA A 81 -13.67 4.09 -0.98
N ALA A 82 -13.77 4.69 -2.17
CA ALA A 82 -15.03 4.97 -2.84
C ALA A 82 -15.80 3.69 -3.20
N LEU A 83 -15.10 2.60 -3.52
CA LEU A 83 -15.68 1.29 -3.79
C LEU A 83 -16.00 0.49 -2.51
N GLY A 84 -15.82 1.09 -1.33
CA GLY A 84 -16.12 0.46 -0.04
C GLY A 84 -15.18 -0.68 0.35
N LYS A 85 -13.99 -0.74 -0.24
CA LYS A 85 -12.96 -1.72 0.08
C LYS A 85 -12.24 -1.36 1.37
N TYR A 86 -11.62 -2.35 2.02
CA TYR A 86 -10.77 -2.05 3.17
C TYR A 86 -9.43 -1.49 2.69
N CYS A 87 -9.08 -0.31 3.17
CA CYS A 87 -7.90 0.43 2.72
C CYS A 87 -6.76 0.33 3.73
N ILE A 88 -5.60 -0.15 3.31
CA ILE A 88 -4.36 -0.06 4.06
C ILE A 88 -3.48 1.00 3.39
N GLY A 89 -3.22 2.09 4.08
CA GLY A 89 -2.44 3.21 3.55
C GLY A 89 -1.14 3.43 4.29
N PHE A 90 -0.06 3.67 3.55
CA PHE A 90 1.23 4.06 4.11
C PHE A 90 1.44 5.56 3.96
N TYR A 91 1.68 6.24 5.08
CA TYR A 91 1.77 7.70 5.14
C TYR A 91 2.96 8.15 5.98
N PRO A 92 3.67 9.19 5.55
CA PRO A 92 4.66 9.82 6.39
C PRO A 92 3.97 10.68 7.47
N LYS A 93 4.69 10.96 8.55
CA LYS A 93 4.19 11.85 9.62
C LYS A 93 4.32 13.35 9.29
N VAL A 94 4.86 13.70 8.13
CA VAL A 94 4.98 15.09 7.68
C VAL A 94 3.59 15.67 7.44
N GLU A 95 3.22 16.73 8.17
CA GLU A 95 1.86 17.31 8.21
C GLU A 95 1.28 17.56 6.82
N ALA A 96 2.05 18.14 5.91
CA ALA A 96 1.59 18.49 4.56
C ALA A 96 1.14 17.29 3.71
N ILE A 97 1.66 16.09 4.00
CA ILE A 97 1.40 14.85 3.25
C ILE A 97 0.98 13.69 4.16
N SER A 98 0.53 14.01 5.37
CA SER A 98 0.08 13.04 6.38
C SER A 98 -1.27 12.40 6.04
N ALA A 99 -1.56 11.29 6.71
CA ALA A 99 -2.87 10.64 6.63
C ALA A 99 -4.03 11.50 7.12
N ARG A 100 -3.78 12.44 8.04
CA ARG A 100 -4.78 13.39 8.50
C ARG A 100 -5.31 14.23 7.35
N ARG A 101 -4.44 14.62 6.42
CA ARG A 101 -4.78 15.48 5.28
C ARG A 101 -5.21 14.69 4.04
N TRP A 102 -4.57 13.56 3.78
CA TRP A 102 -4.71 12.82 2.53
C TRP A 102 -5.15 11.37 2.72
N GLY A 103 -5.54 10.98 3.92
CA GLY A 103 -6.02 9.62 4.19
C GLY A 103 -7.30 9.30 3.43
N PRO A 104 -7.56 8.01 3.13
CA PRO A 104 -8.76 7.60 2.43
C PRO A 104 -10.01 7.94 3.25
N TYR A 105 -11.00 8.51 2.59
CA TYR A 105 -12.25 8.94 3.24
C TYR A 105 -13.22 7.75 3.37
N THR A 106 -12.97 6.94 4.37
CA THR A 106 -13.77 5.75 4.72
C THR A 106 -13.53 5.36 6.17
N THR A 107 -14.48 4.66 6.77
CA THR A 107 -14.29 4.01 8.07
C THR A 107 -13.57 2.66 7.95
N LYS A 108 -13.58 2.05 6.76
CA LYS A 108 -12.89 0.78 6.46
C LYS A 108 -11.43 1.05 6.08
N LYS A 109 -10.64 1.48 7.04
CA LYS A 109 -9.22 1.76 6.80
C LYS A 109 -8.35 1.50 8.01
N GLN A 110 -7.08 1.26 7.72
CA GLN A 110 -5.99 1.39 8.68
C GLN A 110 -4.81 2.09 8.01
N VAL A 111 -4.20 3.01 8.75
CA VAL A 111 -3.05 3.77 8.29
C VAL A 111 -1.83 3.34 9.08
N PHE A 112 -0.74 3.13 8.39
CA PHE A 112 0.56 2.84 8.97
C PHE A 112 1.53 3.98 8.68
N GLU A 113 2.21 4.41 9.71
CA GLU A 113 3.18 5.48 9.70
C GLU A 113 4.53 4.99 10.22
N PRO A 114 5.64 5.69 9.87
CA PRO A 114 6.95 5.36 10.41
C PRO A 114 6.93 5.29 11.95
N LYS A 115 7.65 4.33 12.53
CA LYS A 115 7.80 4.19 13.98
C LYS A 115 8.65 5.31 14.60
N MET A 116 9.43 6.02 13.77
CA MET A 116 10.33 7.08 14.24
C MET A 116 9.56 8.31 14.71
N GLU A 117 10.11 8.96 15.73
CA GLU A 117 9.64 10.30 16.13
C GLU A 117 9.97 11.32 15.04
N CYS A 118 8.95 12.02 14.57
CA CYS A 118 9.07 13.04 13.53
C CYS A 118 8.54 14.36 14.08
N SER A 119 9.43 15.22 14.57
CA SER A 119 9.08 16.60 14.92
C SER A 119 9.66 17.55 13.88
N ASN A 120 8.79 18.38 13.29
CA ASN A 120 9.18 19.39 12.30
C ASN A 120 9.95 18.86 11.07
N CYS A 121 9.73 17.60 10.67
CA CYS A 121 10.35 17.03 9.49
C CYS A 121 9.82 17.63 8.19
N THR A 122 10.72 17.82 7.23
CA THR A 122 10.37 18.15 5.85
C THR A 122 10.20 16.85 5.04
N VAL A 123 9.55 16.95 3.87
CA VAL A 123 9.45 15.85 2.91
C VAL A 123 10.83 15.34 2.49
N GLU A 124 11.77 16.26 2.24
CA GLU A 124 13.15 15.92 1.87
C GLU A 124 13.87 15.13 2.94
N GLN A 125 13.70 15.50 4.21
CA GLN A 125 14.26 14.74 5.34
C GLN A 125 13.65 13.34 5.43
N CYS A 126 12.33 13.21 5.23
CA CYS A 126 11.65 11.93 5.26
C CYS A 126 12.18 10.98 4.18
N ILE A 127 12.40 11.50 2.97
CA ILE A 127 12.99 10.74 1.86
C ILE A 127 14.44 10.36 2.15
N ARG A 128 15.27 11.33 2.56
CA ARG A 128 16.69 11.12 2.81
C ARG A 128 16.97 10.11 3.92
N LEU A 129 16.18 10.14 4.99
CA LEU A 129 16.31 9.24 6.14
C LEU A 129 15.57 7.91 5.92
N GLN A 130 14.85 7.76 4.82
CA GLN A 130 14.07 6.56 4.48
C GLN A 130 13.16 6.10 5.63
N CYS A 131 12.53 7.04 6.33
CA CYS A 131 11.73 6.77 7.52
C CYS A 131 10.59 5.78 7.26
N MET A 132 10.05 5.75 6.04
CA MET A 132 8.99 4.81 5.64
C MET A 132 9.42 3.34 5.77
N ASN A 133 10.73 3.05 5.71
CA ASN A 133 11.24 1.69 5.91
C ASN A 133 11.01 1.16 7.33
N SER A 134 10.75 2.03 8.31
CA SER A 134 10.45 1.63 9.69
C SER A 134 9.02 1.15 9.91
N ILE A 135 8.16 1.21 8.90
CA ILE A 135 6.80 0.65 8.97
C ILE A 135 6.89 -0.87 9.19
N ASP A 136 6.14 -1.34 10.19
CA ASP A 136 6.12 -2.73 10.59
C ASP A 136 5.23 -3.57 9.68
N MET A 137 5.83 -4.37 8.80
CA MET A 137 5.09 -5.22 7.87
C MET A 137 4.43 -6.42 8.54
N ASP A 138 4.87 -6.85 9.72
CA ASP A 138 4.14 -7.85 10.50
C ASP A 138 2.82 -7.29 11.01
N ALA A 139 2.82 -6.07 11.54
CA ALA A 139 1.59 -5.38 11.94
C ALA A 139 0.64 -5.16 10.76
N VAL A 140 1.16 -4.82 9.58
CA VAL A 140 0.37 -4.68 8.34
C VAL A 140 -0.26 -6.02 7.94
N LYS A 141 0.52 -7.10 7.94
CA LYS A 141 0.03 -8.46 7.66
C LYS A 141 -1.12 -8.83 8.61
N GLU A 142 -0.93 -8.66 9.92
CA GLU A 142 -1.97 -8.99 10.91
C GLU A 142 -3.26 -8.18 10.68
N ALA A 143 -3.14 -6.90 10.34
CA ALA A 143 -4.29 -6.06 9.99
C ALA A 143 -5.05 -6.62 8.77
N ILE A 144 -4.35 -7.01 7.71
CA ILE A 144 -4.94 -7.60 6.51
C ILE A 144 -5.65 -8.91 6.85
N LEU A 145 -4.97 -9.83 7.54
CA LEU A 145 -5.52 -11.13 7.91
C LEU A 145 -6.76 -10.98 8.80
N SER A 146 -6.77 -10.02 9.71
CA SER A 146 -7.93 -9.75 10.57
C SER A 146 -9.17 -9.31 9.81
N VAL A 147 -9.01 -8.65 8.67
CA VAL A 147 -10.13 -8.26 7.79
C VAL A 147 -10.64 -9.44 6.99
N ILE A 148 -9.74 -10.24 6.43
CA ILE A 148 -10.08 -11.37 5.55
C ILE A 148 -10.73 -12.51 6.31
N THR A 149 -10.29 -12.80 7.53
CA THR A 149 -10.81 -13.91 8.36
C THR A 149 -12.16 -13.59 9.03
N LYS A 150 -12.60 -12.32 9.05
CA LYS A 150 -13.90 -11.92 9.60
C LYS A 150 -15.04 -11.96 8.58
N ASN A 151 -14.73 -12.25 7.32
CA ASN A 151 -15.70 -12.44 6.24
C ASN A 151 -15.77 -13.93 5.89
#